data_c6cb3200c82964a175f0aae9dd1554d7
#
_entry.id   c6cb3200c82964a175f0aae9dd1554d7
#
_cell.length_a   1.000
_cell.length_b   1.000
_cell.length_c   1.000
_cell.angle_alpha   90.00
_cell.angle_beta   90.00
_cell.angle_gamma   90.00
#
_symmetry.space_group_name_H-M   'P 1'
#
loop_
_entity.id
_entity.type
_entity.pdbx_description
1 polymer ?
#
loop_
_entity_poly.entity_id
_entity_poly.type
_entity_poly.pdbx_seq_one_letter_code
_entity_poly.pdbx_strand_id
1 'polypeptide(L)'
;INIDVHSTHDDVIVKVINKGKEIPKEKLNRIFENFYRLDSARTSRTGGSGLGLAIAKEIVELHHGSIFASSNKEETVFTITLPKN
;
A
#
# COMPACT_ATOMS: atom_id res chain seq x y z
N ILE A 1 -10.98 4.28 -7.05
CA ILE A 1 -10.48 3.77 -5.77
C ILE A 1 -11.61 3.33 -4.90
N ASN A 2 -11.51 2.14 -4.35
CA ASN A 2 -12.46 1.65 -3.37
C ASN A 2 -11.74 1.38 -2.07
N ILE A 3 -12.41 1.64 -0.97
CA ILE A 3 -11.83 1.39 0.34
C ILE A 3 -12.80 0.53 1.12
N ASP A 4 -12.30 -0.61 1.61
CA ASP A 4 -13.07 -1.50 2.45
C ASP A 4 -12.48 -1.50 3.84
N VAL A 5 -13.32 -1.43 4.84
CA VAL A 5 -12.87 -1.53 6.22
C VAL A 5 -13.59 -2.70 6.86
N HIS A 6 -12.82 -3.56 7.48
CA HIS A 6 -13.37 -4.76 8.07
C HIS A 6 -12.79 -4.91 9.47
N SER A 7 -13.61 -5.28 10.42
CA SER A 7 -13.18 -5.38 11.80
C SER A 7 -13.33 -6.82 12.26
N THR A 8 -12.30 -7.35 12.87
CA THR A 8 -12.37 -8.67 13.51
C THR A 8 -12.31 -8.46 15.01
N HIS A 9 -12.27 -9.55 15.76
CA HIS A 9 -12.19 -9.45 17.21
C HIS A 9 -10.91 -8.71 17.64
N ASP A 10 -9.81 -8.99 16.97
CA ASP A 10 -8.51 -8.47 17.37
C ASP A 10 -7.97 -7.36 16.50
N ASP A 11 -8.46 -7.20 15.29
CA ASP A 11 -7.84 -6.31 14.32
C ASP A 11 -8.84 -5.47 13.55
N VAL A 12 -8.35 -4.40 12.99
CA VAL A 12 -9.06 -3.64 11.95
C VAL A 12 -8.27 -3.82 10.66
N ILE A 13 -8.93 -4.22 9.61
CA ILE A 13 -8.30 -4.45 8.33
C ILE A 13 -8.85 -3.45 7.32
N VAL A 14 -7.95 -2.69 6.71
CA VAL A 14 -8.32 -1.68 5.71
C VAL A 14 -7.74 -2.13 4.38
N LYS A 15 -8.58 -2.22 3.36
CA LYS A 15 -8.11 -2.54 2.02
C LYS A 15 -8.37 -1.34 1.11
N VAL A 16 -7.34 -0.93 0.42
CA VAL A 16 -7.44 0.14 -0.57
C VAL A 16 -7.25 -0.50 -1.93
N ILE A 17 -8.26 -0.44 -2.76
CA ILE A 17 -8.30 -1.14 -4.03
C ILE A 17 -8.24 -0.13 -5.16
N ASN A 18 -7.22 -0.23 -5.98
CA ASN A 18 -7.06 0.64 -7.15
C ASN A 18 -7.11 -0.19 -8.41
N LYS A 19 -7.90 0.20 -9.35
CA LYS A 19 -7.91 -0.46 -10.64
C LYS A 19 -6.77 0.07 -11.48
N GLY A 20 -6.16 -0.79 -12.24
CA GLY A 20 -5.07 -0.37 -13.10
C GLY A 20 -4.21 -1.54 -13.50
N LYS A 21 -3.05 -1.22 -14.04
CA LYS A 21 -2.14 -2.23 -14.51
C LYS A 21 -1.57 -3.04 -13.38
N GLU A 22 -1.31 -4.29 -13.66
CA GLU A 22 -0.69 -5.17 -12.69
C GLU A 22 0.72 -4.69 -12.34
N ILE A 23 1.05 -4.74 -11.07
CA ILE A 23 2.41 -4.45 -10.62
C ILE A 23 3.15 -5.78 -10.55
N PRO A 24 4.28 -5.93 -11.25
CA PRO A 24 5.03 -7.17 -11.20
C PRO A 24 5.46 -7.53 -9.79
N LYS A 25 5.48 -8.83 -9.52
CA LYS A 25 5.83 -9.29 -8.18
C LYS A 25 7.14 -8.77 -7.65
N GLU A 26 8.13 -8.69 -8.51
CA GLU A 26 9.44 -8.21 -8.06
C GLU A 26 9.39 -6.76 -7.65
N LYS A 27 8.44 -6.01 -8.16
CA LYS A 27 8.30 -4.61 -7.78
C LYS A 27 7.43 -4.44 -6.55
N LEU A 28 6.50 -5.37 -6.33
CA LEU A 28 5.65 -5.27 -5.14
C LEU A 28 6.46 -5.28 -3.86
N ASN A 29 7.58 -5.95 -3.85
CA ASN A 29 8.42 -5.99 -2.67
C ASN A 29 9.17 -4.69 -2.44
N ARG A 30 9.19 -3.81 -3.42
CA ARG A 30 9.98 -2.61 -3.34
C ARG A 30 9.18 -1.32 -3.26
N ILE A 31 7.88 -1.39 -3.47
CA ILE A 31 7.09 -0.16 -3.54
C ILE A 31 7.03 0.59 -2.22
N PHE A 32 7.43 -0.06 -1.12
CA PHE A 32 7.47 0.60 0.17
C PHE A 32 8.86 1.14 0.51
N GLU A 33 9.81 1.00 -0.40
CA GLU A 33 11.15 1.54 -0.16
C GLU A 33 11.15 3.04 -0.36
N ASN A 34 12.00 3.73 0.36
CA ASN A 34 12.10 5.17 0.23
C ASN A 34 12.50 5.56 -1.19
N PHE A 35 11.79 6.52 -1.73
CA PHE A 35 12.06 7.06 -3.06
C PHE A 35 11.83 6.09 -4.21
N TYR A 36 11.27 4.90 -3.95
CA TYR A 36 11.00 3.98 -5.05
C TYR A 36 9.75 4.42 -5.81
N ARG A 37 9.79 4.40 -7.11
CA ARG A 37 8.67 4.75 -7.95
C ARG A 37 8.52 3.73 -9.05
N LEU A 38 7.29 3.32 -9.29
CA LEU A 38 7.01 2.41 -10.38
C LEU A 38 7.21 3.08 -11.73
N ASP A 39 6.92 4.36 -11.78
CA ASP A 39 6.99 5.08 -13.02
C ASP A 39 7.99 6.17 -12.80
N SER A 40 9.16 5.94 -13.26
CA SER A 40 10.20 6.89 -12.97
C SER A 40 9.98 8.19 -13.61
N ALA A 41 8.99 8.35 -14.38
CA ALA A 41 8.98 9.42 -15.09
C ALA A 41 8.40 10.46 -14.55
N ARG A 42 7.87 10.89 -14.11
CA ARG A 42 7.38 11.91 -13.91
C ARG A 42 6.56 12.20 -13.17
N THR A 43 6.24 12.02 -12.61
CA THR A 43 5.25 12.13 -12.12
C THR A 43 5.18 12.87 -10.97
N SER A 44 5.84 13.85 -10.79
CA SER A 44 5.72 14.69 -9.69
C SER A 44 4.34 15.14 -9.44
N ARG A 45 3.46 15.18 -10.47
CA ARG A 45 2.23 15.67 -10.21
C ARG A 45 1.44 14.76 -9.44
N THR A 46 1.70 13.56 -9.28
CA THR A 46 0.88 12.69 -8.50
C THR A 46 1.51 12.40 -7.18
N GLY A 47 2.25 13.34 -6.69
CA GLY A 47 2.76 13.18 -5.38
C GLY A 47 3.94 12.37 -5.29
N GLY A 48 4.56 12.27 -6.28
CA GLY A 48 5.44 11.32 -6.20
C GLY A 48 6.82 11.60 -5.82
N SER A 49 7.08 11.84 -4.62
CA SER A 49 8.45 11.83 -4.17
C SER A 49 8.94 10.42 -3.92
N GLY A 50 8.04 9.46 -3.93
CA GLY A 50 8.44 8.09 -3.61
C GLY A 50 8.50 7.84 -2.12
N LEU A 51 8.05 8.76 -1.32
CA LEU A 51 8.07 8.56 0.12
C LEU A 51 6.74 8.17 0.70
N GLY A 52 5.66 8.36 -0.02
CA GLY A 52 4.34 8.16 0.54
C GLY A 52 4.10 6.76 1.10
N LEU A 53 4.42 5.74 0.34
CA LEU A 53 4.20 4.38 0.80
C LEU A 53 5.19 3.99 1.89
N ALA A 54 6.41 4.49 1.83
CA ALA A 54 7.39 4.20 2.88
C ALA A 54 6.95 4.80 4.20
N ILE A 55 6.42 6.00 4.16
CA ILE A 55 5.93 6.66 5.38
C ILE A 55 4.71 5.91 5.90
N ALA A 56 3.81 5.50 5.01
CA ALA A 56 2.63 4.76 5.43
C ALA A 56 3.03 3.46 6.13
N LYS A 57 4.00 2.76 5.60
CA LYS A 57 4.45 1.52 6.21
C LYS A 57 5.04 1.79 7.59
N GLU A 58 5.83 2.85 7.71
CA GLU A 58 6.42 3.21 8.97
C GLU A 58 5.37 3.51 10.03
N ILE A 59 4.36 4.27 9.66
CA ILE A 59 3.29 4.61 10.59
C ILE A 59 2.53 3.37 11.02
N VAL A 60 2.21 2.49 10.08
CA VAL A 60 1.50 1.27 10.39
C VAL A 60 2.32 0.41 11.35
N GLU A 61 3.61 0.30 11.10
CA GLU A 61 4.48 -0.51 11.97
C GLU A 61 4.64 0.10 13.36
N LEU A 62 4.61 1.41 13.45
CA LEU A 62 4.64 2.06 14.77
C LEU A 62 3.41 1.72 15.59
N HIS A 63 2.31 1.40 14.93
CA HIS A 63 1.10 1.00 15.61
C HIS A 63 0.97 -0.52 15.72
N HIS A 64 2.07 -1.22 15.52
CA HIS A 64 2.14 -2.67 15.63
C HIS A 64 1.30 -3.38 14.55
N GLY A 65 1.05 -2.71 13.46
CA GLY A 65 0.30 -3.28 12.35
C GLY A 65 1.20 -3.75 11.25
N SER A 66 0.59 -4.14 10.15
CA SER A 66 1.31 -4.54 8.95
C SER A 66 0.62 -3.99 7.71
N ILE A 67 1.39 -3.83 6.66
CA ILE A 67 0.85 -3.39 5.38
C ILE A 67 1.51 -4.21 4.29
N PHE A 68 0.72 -4.66 3.33
CA PHE A 68 1.28 -5.34 2.17
C PHE A 68 0.40 -5.07 0.97
N ALA A 69 0.92 -5.39 -0.19
CA ALA A 69 0.24 -5.15 -1.44
C ALA A 69 0.17 -6.42 -2.26
N SER A 70 -0.93 -6.56 -2.99
CA SER A 70 -1.05 -7.61 -3.98
C SER A 70 -1.59 -6.98 -5.25
N SER A 71 -1.32 -7.58 -6.38
CA SER A 71 -1.74 -7.02 -7.64
C SER A 71 -2.07 -8.13 -8.63
N ASN A 72 -3.09 -7.89 -9.44
CA ASN A 72 -3.42 -8.79 -10.53
C ASN A 72 -3.66 -7.94 -11.76
N LYS A 73 -4.16 -8.55 -12.82
CA LYS A 73 -4.31 -7.83 -14.09
C LYS A 73 -5.29 -6.68 -14.01
N GLU A 74 -6.17 -6.70 -13.06
CA GLU A 74 -7.23 -5.70 -12.99
C GLU A 74 -7.08 -4.69 -11.89
N GLU A 75 -6.42 -5.05 -10.82
CA GLU A 75 -6.39 -4.15 -9.69
C GLU A 75 -5.20 -4.41 -8.77
N THR A 76 -4.88 -3.43 -7.97
CA THR A 76 -3.87 -3.54 -6.93
C THR A 76 -4.55 -3.26 -5.61
N VAL A 77 -4.29 -4.12 -4.63
CA VAL A 77 -4.93 -4.01 -3.31
C VAL A 77 -3.85 -3.82 -2.26
N PHE A 78 -3.96 -2.74 -1.50
CA PHE A 78 -3.11 -2.52 -0.34
C PHE A 78 -3.90 -2.94 0.89
N THR A 79 -3.35 -3.84 1.67
CA THR A 79 -4.01 -4.35 2.87
C THR A 79 -3.27 -3.88 4.11
N ILE A 80 -3.96 -3.18 4.98
CA ILE A 80 -3.40 -2.67 6.22
C ILE A 80 -4.12 -3.36 7.36
N THR A 81 -3.38 -3.97 8.27
CA THR A 81 -3.95 -4.62 9.43
C THR A 81 -3.45 -3.90 10.68
N LEU A 82 -4.36 -3.44 11.49
CA LEU A 82 -4.02 -2.73 12.71
C LEU A 82 -4.64 -3.45 13.90
N PRO A 83 -3.86 -3.76 14.94
CA PRO A 83 -4.41 -4.41 16.12
C PRO A 83 -5.29 -3.43 16.87
N LYS A 84 -6.33 -3.95 17.49
CA LYS A 84 -7.26 -3.10 18.23
C LYS A 84 -6.73 -2.66 19.58
N ASN A 85 -5.72 -3.32 20.06
CA ASN A 85 -5.27 -2.92 21.34
C ASN A 85 -3.91 -2.40 21.33
#